data_c2b527100f1f180be74252e13a8bfacf
#
_entry.id   c2b527100f1f180be74252e13a8bfacf
#
_cell.length_a   1.000
_cell.length_b   1.000
_cell.length_c   1.000
_cell.angle_alpha   90.00
_cell.angle_beta   90.00
_cell.angle_gamma   90.00
#
_symmetry.space_group_name_H-M   'P 1'
#
loop_
_entity.id
_entity.type
_entity.pdbx_description
1 polymer ?
#
loop_
_entity_poly.entity_id
_entity_poly.type
_entity_poly.pdbx_seq_one_letter_code
_entity_poly.pdbx_strand_id
1 'polypeptide(L)'
;MVISGCVALFIGFIPVQWSVSIVIFVLIWGASVIADSAQFSTAITELSDPVYRGTMLTFQIGVGFAITAGSIWLLPIVQDLSGWGWAFAILALGPAVGITAMLRLRSLPESRNLAGGKR
;
A
#
# COMPACT_ATOMS: atom_id res chain seq x y z
N MET A 1 -5.95 3.25 -1.71
CA MET A 1 -5.01 3.85 -0.75
C MET A 1 -5.68 4.46 0.48
N VAL A 2 -6.64 5.40 0.36
CA VAL A 2 -7.31 5.96 1.55
C VAL A 2 -8.06 4.88 2.32
N ILE A 3 -8.80 4.03 1.63
CA ILE A 3 -9.55 2.91 2.25
C ILE A 3 -8.59 1.93 2.93
N SER A 4 -7.51 1.52 2.27
CA SER A 4 -6.52 0.59 2.83
C SER A 4 -5.83 1.17 4.06
N GLY A 5 -5.50 2.47 4.05
CA GLY A 5 -4.92 3.17 5.19
C GLY A 5 -5.89 3.30 6.37
N CYS A 6 -7.14 3.67 6.11
CA CYS A 6 -8.17 3.77 7.16
C CYS A 6 -8.46 2.40 7.79
N VAL A 7 -8.63 1.37 6.98
CA VAL A 7 -8.87 0.01 7.49
C VAL A 7 -7.70 -0.49 8.32
N ALA A 8 -6.45 -0.25 7.89
CA ALA A 8 -5.26 -0.61 8.66
C ALA A 8 -5.19 0.08 10.02
N LEU A 9 -5.61 1.36 10.10
CA LEU A 9 -5.67 2.09 11.37
C LEU A 9 -6.72 1.52 12.34
N PHE A 10 -7.89 1.16 11.82
CA PHE A 10 -9.00 0.74 12.70
C PHE A 10 -8.96 -0.73 13.08
N ILE A 11 -8.43 -1.62 12.22
CA ILE A 11 -8.48 -3.07 12.44
C ILE A 11 -7.78 -3.49 13.73
N GLY A 12 -6.69 -2.82 14.12
CA GLY A 12 -5.94 -3.13 15.33
C GLY A 12 -6.66 -2.76 16.63
N PHE A 13 -7.72 -1.95 16.56
CA PHE A 13 -8.49 -1.51 17.72
C PHE A 13 -9.84 -2.24 17.86
N ILE A 14 -10.19 -3.11 16.91
CA ILE A 14 -11.44 -3.87 16.96
C ILE A 14 -11.32 -4.97 18.02
N PRO A 15 -12.27 -5.08 18.97
CA PRO A 15 -12.27 -6.16 19.97
C PRO A 15 -12.33 -7.53 19.33
N VAL A 16 -11.50 -8.46 19.80
CA VAL A 16 -11.40 -9.84 19.29
C VAL A 16 -12.75 -10.59 19.34
N GLN A 17 -13.66 -10.17 20.20
CA GLN A 17 -15.02 -10.73 20.33
C GLN A 17 -15.85 -10.61 19.04
N TRP A 18 -15.47 -9.67 18.15
CA TRP A 18 -16.16 -9.43 16.88
C TRP A 18 -15.44 -10.10 15.70
N SER A 19 -15.16 -11.40 15.84
CA SER A 19 -14.36 -12.17 14.88
C SER A 19 -14.86 -12.06 13.43
N VAL A 20 -16.17 -12.07 13.20
CA VAL A 20 -16.75 -11.93 11.86
C VAL A 20 -16.44 -10.56 11.25
N SER A 21 -16.55 -9.49 12.06
CA SER A 21 -16.23 -8.14 11.61
C SER A 21 -14.75 -8.02 11.24
N ILE A 22 -13.85 -8.60 12.03
CA ILE A 22 -12.42 -8.60 11.74
C ILE A 22 -12.15 -9.28 10.39
N VAL A 23 -12.76 -10.44 10.12
CA VAL A 23 -12.59 -11.14 8.84
C VAL A 23 -13.06 -10.27 7.67
N ILE A 24 -14.19 -9.59 7.77
CA ILE A 24 -14.70 -8.69 6.74
C ILE A 24 -13.73 -7.53 6.51
N PHE A 25 -13.23 -6.90 7.58
CA PHE A 25 -12.25 -5.81 7.46
C PHE A 25 -10.94 -6.28 6.84
N VAL A 26 -10.44 -7.46 7.19
CA VAL A 26 -9.23 -8.05 6.58
C VAL A 26 -9.43 -8.31 5.09
N LEU A 27 -10.59 -8.82 4.67
CA LEU A 27 -10.90 -9.05 3.27
C LEU A 27 -10.97 -7.73 2.47
N ILE A 28 -11.63 -6.72 3.02
CA ILE A 28 -11.69 -5.39 2.40
C ILE A 28 -10.28 -4.78 2.30
N TRP A 29 -9.50 -4.91 3.36
CA TRP A 29 -8.12 -4.41 3.38
C TRP A 29 -7.26 -5.12 2.34
N GLY A 30 -7.30 -6.45 2.28
CA GLY A 30 -6.56 -7.22 1.31
C GLY A 30 -6.92 -6.86 -0.13
N ALA A 31 -8.22 -6.75 -0.46
CA ALA A 31 -8.68 -6.31 -1.77
C ALA A 31 -8.19 -4.89 -2.11
N SER A 32 -8.23 -3.98 -1.13
CA SER A 32 -7.76 -2.60 -1.31
C SER A 32 -6.26 -2.53 -1.57
N VAL A 33 -5.45 -3.32 -0.86
CA VAL A 33 -4.00 -3.38 -1.04
C VAL A 33 -3.64 -3.90 -2.44
N ILE A 34 -4.35 -4.92 -2.94
CA ILE A 34 -4.13 -5.44 -4.29
C ILE A 34 -4.47 -4.37 -5.34
N ALA A 35 -5.57 -3.66 -5.17
CA ALA A 35 -5.95 -2.57 -6.07
C ALA A 35 -4.92 -1.43 -6.05
N ASP A 36 -4.39 -1.09 -4.89
CA ASP A 36 -3.35 -0.07 -4.73
C ASP A 36 -2.05 -0.47 -5.44
N SER A 37 -1.64 -1.74 -5.33
CA SER A 37 -0.46 -2.28 -6.01
C SER A 37 -0.61 -2.21 -7.54
N ALA A 38 -1.80 -2.51 -8.07
CA ALA A 38 -2.09 -2.41 -9.49
C ALA A 38 -1.95 -0.98 -10.01
N GLN A 39 -2.37 0.03 -9.23
CA GLN A 39 -2.23 1.44 -9.62
C GLN A 39 -0.76 1.86 -9.77
N PHE A 40 0.12 1.43 -8.87
CA PHE A 40 1.56 1.70 -8.98
C PHE A 40 2.17 1.04 -10.22
N SER A 41 1.85 -0.22 -10.47
CA SER A 41 2.35 -0.94 -11.63
C SER A 41 1.87 -0.32 -12.94
N THR A 42 0.64 0.14 -13.00
CA THR A 42 0.09 0.86 -14.16
C THR A 42 0.84 2.18 -14.38
N ALA A 43 1.03 2.98 -13.34
CA ALA A 43 1.75 4.24 -13.44
C ALA A 43 3.19 4.04 -13.95
N ILE A 44 3.89 3.02 -13.46
CA ILE A 44 5.23 2.69 -13.95
C ILE A 44 5.20 2.28 -15.42
N THR A 45 4.23 1.44 -15.81
CA THR A 45 4.11 0.96 -17.18
C THR A 45 3.83 2.10 -18.16
N GLU A 46 3.01 3.07 -17.77
CA GLU A 46 2.64 4.20 -18.62
C GLU A 46 3.72 5.27 -18.71
N LEU A 47 4.47 5.49 -17.62
CA LEU A 47 5.49 6.53 -17.55
C LEU A 47 6.90 6.07 -17.96
N SER A 48 7.14 4.75 -17.95
CA SER A 48 8.45 4.21 -18.31
C SER A 48 8.62 4.06 -19.81
N ASP A 49 9.86 4.26 -20.28
CA ASP A 49 10.25 3.92 -21.64
C ASP A 49 9.96 2.44 -21.92
N PRO A 50 9.38 2.08 -23.09
CA PRO A 50 9.06 0.71 -23.46
C PRO A 50 10.21 -0.28 -23.28
N VAL A 51 11.46 0.17 -23.51
CA VAL A 51 12.66 -0.66 -23.38
C VAL A 51 12.93 -1.05 -21.92
N TYR A 52 12.62 -0.19 -20.96
CA TYR A 52 12.94 -0.38 -19.55
C TYR A 52 11.75 -0.80 -18.68
N ARG A 53 10.55 -0.91 -19.23
CA ARG A 53 9.32 -1.24 -18.46
C ARG A 53 9.47 -2.49 -17.60
N GLY A 54 10.01 -3.57 -18.17
CA GLY A 54 10.21 -4.82 -17.44
C GLY A 54 11.14 -4.65 -16.25
N THR A 55 12.25 -3.96 -16.45
CA THR A 55 13.24 -3.69 -15.39
C THR A 55 12.63 -2.85 -14.27
N MET A 56 11.89 -1.80 -14.61
CA MET A 56 11.23 -0.93 -13.63
C MET A 56 10.17 -1.65 -12.83
N LEU A 57 9.35 -2.49 -13.48
CA LEU A 57 8.36 -3.32 -12.77
C LEU A 57 9.02 -4.33 -11.84
N THR A 58 10.08 -5.01 -12.30
CA THR A 58 10.81 -5.97 -11.46
C THR A 58 11.45 -5.27 -10.27
N PHE A 59 12.03 -4.11 -10.48
CA PHE A 59 12.62 -3.31 -9.39
C PHE A 59 11.55 -2.89 -8.36
N GLN A 60 10.40 -2.40 -8.82
CA GLN A 60 9.27 -2.04 -7.95
C GLN A 60 8.81 -3.24 -7.10
N ILE A 61 8.64 -4.39 -7.73
CA ILE A 61 8.21 -5.62 -7.05
C ILE A 61 9.27 -6.05 -6.02
N GLY A 62 10.56 -6.02 -6.39
CA GLY A 62 11.66 -6.35 -5.49
C GLY A 62 11.72 -5.45 -4.26
N VAL A 63 11.59 -4.14 -4.44
CA VAL A 63 11.52 -3.17 -3.34
C VAL A 63 10.28 -3.43 -2.47
N GLY A 64 9.13 -3.72 -3.08
CA GLY A 64 7.91 -4.05 -2.36
C GLY A 64 8.07 -5.28 -1.47
N PHE A 65 8.66 -6.35 -1.98
CA PHE A 65 8.95 -7.55 -1.19
C PHE A 65 9.98 -7.30 -0.07
N ALA A 66 11.00 -6.50 -0.32
CA ALA A 66 11.98 -6.14 0.70
C ALA A 66 11.33 -5.37 1.87
N ILE A 67 10.46 -4.41 1.56
CA ILE A 67 9.68 -3.66 2.58
C ILE A 67 8.75 -4.62 3.33
N THR A 68 8.07 -5.53 2.63
CA THR A 68 7.19 -6.53 3.26
C THR A 68 7.96 -7.44 4.20
N ALA A 69 9.11 -7.96 3.79
CA ALA A 69 9.96 -8.77 4.64
C ALA A 69 10.40 -8.02 5.91
N GLY A 70 10.84 -6.77 5.75
CA GLY A 70 11.18 -5.90 6.88
C GLY A 70 10.00 -5.67 7.82
N SER A 71 8.80 -5.48 7.29
CA SER A 71 7.58 -5.31 8.08
C SER A 71 7.22 -6.56 8.88
N ILE A 72 7.36 -7.75 8.28
CA ILE A 72 7.10 -9.03 8.96
C ILE A 72 8.05 -9.21 10.15
N TRP A 73 9.30 -8.79 10.02
CA TRP A 73 10.28 -8.85 11.11
C TRP A 73 10.00 -7.80 12.22
N LEU A 74 9.54 -6.63 11.83
CA LEU A 74 9.28 -5.53 12.75
C LEU A 74 7.98 -5.74 13.55
N LEU A 75 6.96 -6.36 12.93
CA LEU A 75 5.63 -6.48 13.51
C LEU A 75 5.61 -7.16 14.89
N PRO A 76 6.27 -8.32 15.11
CA PRO A 76 6.30 -8.98 16.40
C PRO A 76 6.94 -8.11 17.48
N ILE A 77 8.01 -7.39 17.15
CA ILE A 77 8.71 -6.51 18.08
C ILE A 77 7.80 -5.37 18.56
N VAL A 78 7.07 -4.76 17.63
CA VAL A 78 6.13 -3.68 17.97
C VAL A 78 4.93 -4.22 18.75
N GLN A 79 4.44 -5.39 18.39
CA GLN A 79 3.34 -6.05 19.10
C GLN A 79 3.71 -6.31 20.55
N ASP A 80 4.91 -6.83 20.83
CA ASP A 80 5.37 -7.14 22.18
C ASP A 80 5.56 -5.86 23.03
N LEU A 81 5.97 -4.76 22.39
CA LEU A 81 6.23 -3.49 23.09
C LEU A 81 4.97 -2.64 23.30
N SER A 82 4.07 -2.63 22.34
CA SER A 82 2.98 -1.63 22.28
C SER A 82 1.60 -2.22 21.94
N GLY A 83 1.51 -3.53 21.68
CA GLY A 83 0.28 -4.23 21.38
C GLY A 83 -0.16 -4.15 19.91
N TRP A 84 -1.23 -4.89 19.60
CA TRP A 84 -1.73 -5.06 18.23
C TRP A 84 -2.20 -3.77 17.57
N GLY A 85 -2.79 -2.85 18.31
CA GLY A 85 -3.28 -1.59 17.77
C GLY A 85 -2.14 -0.77 17.14
N TRP A 86 -1.02 -0.66 17.80
CA TRP A 86 0.16 0.05 17.30
C TRP A 86 0.87 -0.68 16.17
N ALA A 87 0.89 -2.01 16.20
CA ALA A 87 1.45 -2.81 15.13
C ALA A 87 0.73 -2.54 13.80
N PHE A 88 -0.60 -2.51 13.79
CA PHE A 88 -1.38 -2.16 12.61
C PHE A 88 -1.29 -0.67 12.24
N ALA A 89 -1.18 0.23 13.22
CA ALA A 89 -1.00 1.65 12.96
C ALA A 89 0.30 1.95 12.19
N ILE A 90 1.39 1.24 12.49
CA ILE A 90 2.64 1.34 11.72
C ILE A 90 2.46 0.87 10.28
N LEU A 91 1.69 -0.18 10.03
CA LEU A 91 1.39 -0.63 8.67
C LEU A 91 0.62 0.42 7.86
N ALA A 92 -0.17 1.28 8.51
CA ALA A 92 -0.87 2.38 7.84
C ALA A 92 0.07 3.46 7.28
N LEU A 93 1.33 3.51 7.72
CA LEU A 93 2.34 4.40 7.13
C LEU A 93 2.61 4.07 5.65
N GLY A 94 2.53 2.80 5.26
CA GLY A 94 2.69 2.38 3.86
C GLY A 94 1.71 3.10 2.92
N PRO A 95 0.39 2.95 3.11
CA PRO A 95 -0.61 3.70 2.36
C PRO A 95 -0.45 5.22 2.46
N ALA A 96 -0.06 5.77 3.60
CA ALA A 96 0.17 7.21 3.75
C ALA A 96 1.30 7.71 2.84
N VAL A 97 2.43 7.01 2.81
CA VAL A 97 3.54 7.30 1.88
C VAL A 97 3.09 7.12 0.43
N GLY A 98 2.32 6.08 0.13
CA GLY A 98 1.76 5.83 -1.20
C GLY A 98 0.85 6.97 -1.67
N ILE A 99 -0.02 7.48 -0.80
CA ILE A 99 -0.89 8.63 -1.12
C ILE A 99 -0.05 9.86 -1.42
N THR A 100 0.95 10.17 -0.59
CA THR A 100 1.81 11.35 -0.81
C THR A 100 2.61 11.22 -2.10
N ALA A 101 3.11 10.04 -2.43
CA ALA A 101 3.82 9.77 -3.68
C ALA A 101 2.91 9.97 -4.90
N MET A 102 1.68 9.45 -4.86
CA MET A 102 0.71 9.62 -5.95
C MET A 102 0.23 11.06 -6.10
N LEU A 103 0.05 11.79 -5.00
CA LEU A 103 -0.29 13.21 -5.05
C LEU A 103 0.85 14.02 -5.67
N ARG A 104 2.10 13.72 -5.33
CA ARG A 104 3.26 14.33 -5.97
C ARG A 104 3.33 14.00 -7.46
N LEU A 105 3.14 12.73 -7.82
CA LEU A 105 3.10 12.33 -9.22
C LEU A 105 2.04 13.10 -10.00
N ARG A 106 0.85 13.27 -9.41
CA ARG A 106 -0.24 14.05 -10.03
C ARG A 106 0.11 15.52 -10.27
N SER A 107 0.98 16.10 -9.45
CA SER A 107 1.42 17.49 -9.61
C SER A 107 2.52 17.69 -10.65
N LEU A 108 3.13 16.62 -11.13
CA LEU A 108 4.18 16.66 -12.13
C LEU A 108 3.60 16.74 -13.56
N PRO A 109 4.26 17.44 -14.50
CA PRO A 109 3.81 17.53 -15.89
C PRO A 109 3.72 16.17 -16.59
N GLU A 110 4.54 15.20 -16.20
CA GLU A 110 4.55 13.83 -16.72
C GLU A 110 3.24 13.09 -16.45
N SER A 111 2.50 13.50 -15.41
CA SER A 111 1.18 12.90 -15.09
C SER A 111 0.16 13.07 -16.21
N ARG A 112 0.39 13.98 -17.15
CA ARG A 112 -0.48 14.19 -18.31
C ARG A 112 -0.45 13.01 -19.29
N ASN A 113 0.59 12.17 -19.22
CA ASN A 113 0.74 10.99 -20.05
C ASN A 113 0.01 9.77 -19.46
N LEU A 114 -0.43 9.83 -18.20
CA LEU A 114 -1.22 8.76 -17.57
C LEU A 114 -2.59 8.65 -18.21
N ALA A 115 -3.06 7.42 -18.38
CA ALA A 115 -4.34 7.09 -19.02
C ALA A 115 -4.47 7.66 -20.47
N GLY A 116 -3.36 7.75 -21.21
CA GLY A 116 -3.35 8.31 -22.56
C GLY A 116 -3.81 9.77 -22.64
N GLY A 117 -3.58 10.54 -21.56
CA GLY A 117 -3.96 11.94 -21.48
C GLY A 117 -5.46 12.20 -21.23
N LYS A 118 -6.24 11.17 -20.99
CA LYS A 118 -7.67 11.30 -20.62
C LYS A 118 -7.76 11.56 -19.12
N ARG A 119 -8.12 12.78 -18.76
CA ARG A 119 -8.54 13.16 -17.40
C ARG A 119 -10.04 13.20 -17.29
#